data_3185a6c5a0306f470f5385e4824b1335
#
_entry.id   3185a6c5a0306f470f5385e4824b1335
#
_cell.length_a   1.000
_cell.length_b   1.000
_cell.length_c   1.000
_cell.angle_alpha   90.00
_cell.angle_beta   90.00
_cell.angle_gamma   90.00
#
_symmetry.space_group_name_H-M   'P 1'
#
loop_
_entity.id
_entity.type
_entity.pdbx_description
1 polymer ?
#
loop_
_entity_poly.entity_id
_entity_poly.type
_entity_poly.pdbx_seq_one_letter_code
_entity_poly.pdbx_strand_id
1 'polypeptide(L)'
;MLKLLIEWRCSLSNISHLCYYFCEGKTQNTATIIDADGVIKLDKWSPPSYGIISLLFKTPYAKGTILYNGDNTKDYFQLEIVNETSIRLNYNIGNGVEKIELSLGNDKKLNDREWHTVTVYHNMLQFGLKLDEEEKVKKNPVLLEKDLNMDDKLNIGTNPRDVTAGFVGCIRRLVSNYCNINTCIFHFINFATLPGYHSLET
;
A
#
# COMPACT_ATOMS: atom_id res chain seq x y z
N MET A 1 11.91 6.11 -18.69
CA MET A 1 13.07 5.71 -17.85
C MET A 1 12.73 6.11 -16.41
N LEU A 2 12.12 5.18 -15.65
CA LEU A 2 11.68 5.43 -14.28
C LEU A 2 12.90 5.52 -13.36
N LYS A 3 13.11 6.67 -12.73
CA LYS A 3 14.06 6.82 -11.63
C LYS A 3 13.32 6.51 -10.32
N LEU A 4 13.47 5.30 -9.82
CA LEU A 4 13.05 4.94 -8.47
C LEU A 4 14.16 5.31 -7.49
N LEU A 5 13.83 6.12 -6.51
CA LEU A 5 14.69 6.39 -5.35
C LEU A 5 14.22 5.47 -4.22
N ILE A 6 15.04 4.48 -3.90
CA ILE A 6 14.87 3.68 -2.69
C ILE A 6 15.88 4.22 -1.68
N GLU A 7 15.38 4.86 -0.63
CA GLU A 7 16.22 5.18 0.52
C GLU A 7 16.06 4.08 1.55
N TRP A 8 17.10 3.27 1.70
CA TRP A 8 17.21 2.28 2.77
C TRP A 8 17.98 2.89 3.93
N ARG A 9 17.34 3.00 5.07
CA ARG A 9 18.05 3.17 6.34
C ARG A 9 18.04 1.81 7.05
N CYS A 10 19.13 1.09 6.91
CA CYS A 10 19.34 -0.14 7.66
C CYS A 10 20.05 0.24 8.97
N SER A 11 19.37 0.17 10.10
CA SER A 11 20.02 0.19 11.40
C SER A 11 20.57 -1.20 11.69
N LEU A 12 21.89 -1.29 11.83
CA LEU A 12 22.62 -2.54 12.15
C LEU A 12 22.32 -2.97 13.59
N SER A 13 21.15 -3.51 13.86
CA SER A 13 20.87 -4.25 15.08
C SER A 13 20.17 -5.55 14.72
N ASN A 14 20.62 -6.63 15.28
CA ASN A 14 20.21 -8.06 15.29
C ASN A 14 18.81 -8.51 14.75
N ILE A 15 18.06 -7.66 14.06
CA ILE A 15 16.70 -7.88 13.57
C ILE A 15 16.69 -8.51 12.16
N SER A 16 17.80 -8.42 11.42
CA SER A 16 17.92 -8.94 10.04
C SER A 16 17.65 -10.45 9.95
N HIS A 17 18.00 -11.22 10.96
CA HIS A 17 17.75 -12.66 10.99
C HIS A 17 16.26 -13.00 11.18
N LEU A 18 15.50 -12.20 11.94
CA LEU A 18 14.07 -12.44 12.15
C LEU A 18 13.26 -12.19 10.87
N CYS A 19 13.61 -11.18 10.09
CA CYS A 19 12.92 -10.88 8.82
C CYS A 19 13.14 -11.96 7.75
N TYR A 20 14.33 -12.56 7.70
CA TYR A 20 14.64 -13.61 6.74
C TYR A 20 13.75 -14.85 6.90
N TYR A 21 13.58 -15.31 8.15
CA TYR A 21 12.67 -16.41 8.47
C TYR A 21 11.19 -16.05 8.28
N PHE A 22 10.89 -14.75 8.31
CA PHE A 22 9.53 -14.26 8.29
C PHE A 22 8.93 -14.24 6.89
N CYS A 23 9.71 -13.87 5.87
CA CYS A 23 9.20 -13.71 4.50
C CYS A 23 9.34 -14.96 3.63
N GLU A 24 9.84 -16.08 4.16
CA GLU A 24 10.03 -17.38 3.46
C GLU A 24 10.47 -17.26 1.99
N GLY A 25 11.76 -17.49 1.76
CA GLY A 25 12.28 -17.87 0.46
C GLY A 25 12.61 -16.73 -0.49
N LYS A 26 13.61 -16.98 -1.31
CA LYS A 26 14.12 -16.16 -2.40
C LYS A 26 13.09 -15.96 -3.52
N THR A 27 11.95 -15.32 -3.26
CA THR A 27 11.06 -14.92 -4.34
C THR A 27 11.45 -13.51 -4.77
N GLN A 28 11.94 -13.37 -5.99
CA GLN A 28 12.40 -12.11 -6.61
C GLN A 28 11.38 -10.94 -6.57
N ASN A 29 10.17 -11.18 -6.06
CA ASN A 29 9.06 -10.24 -6.08
C ASN A 29 8.52 -9.91 -4.69
N THR A 30 9.34 -10.09 -3.63
CA THR A 30 8.96 -9.76 -2.26
C THR A 30 9.87 -8.67 -1.72
N ALA A 31 9.28 -7.57 -1.22
CA ALA A 31 9.98 -6.55 -0.47
C ALA A 31 9.78 -6.79 1.03
N THR A 32 10.84 -6.64 1.80
CA THR A 32 10.81 -6.69 3.27
C THR A 32 11.05 -5.31 3.82
N ILE A 33 10.14 -4.83 4.66
CA ILE A 33 10.23 -3.56 5.37
C ILE A 33 10.47 -3.90 6.84
N ILE A 34 11.66 -3.58 7.34
CA ILE A 34 12.12 -4.01 8.66
C ILE A 34 11.90 -2.97 9.75
N ASP A 35 11.76 -1.70 9.38
CA ASP A 35 11.56 -0.58 10.29
C ASP A 35 10.34 0.25 9.89
N ALA A 36 9.69 0.87 10.86
CA ALA A 36 8.48 1.66 10.63
C ALA A 36 8.70 2.93 9.77
N ASP A 37 9.93 3.41 9.65
CA ASP A 37 10.31 4.51 8.76
C ASP A 37 10.77 4.04 7.38
N GLY A 38 10.83 2.71 7.16
CA GLY A 38 11.16 2.11 5.88
C GLY A 38 10.13 2.46 4.80
N VAL A 39 10.61 2.95 3.65
CA VAL A 39 9.73 3.38 2.55
C VAL A 39 10.25 2.97 1.18
N ILE A 40 9.33 2.47 0.35
CA ILE A 40 9.55 2.29 -1.08
C ILE A 40 8.74 3.36 -1.80
N LYS A 41 9.40 4.20 -2.62
CA LYS A 41 8.76 5.30 -3.35
C LYS A 41 8.58 4.92 -4.81
N LEU A 42 7.34 4.95 -5.26
CA LEU A 42 6.96 4.75 -6.65
C LEU A 42 6.41 6.04 -7.26
N ASP A 43 6.22 6.05 -8.57
CA ASP A 43 5.50 7.14 -9.21
C ASP A 43 4.07 7.22 -8.69
N LYS A 44 3.52 8.42 -8.67
CA LYS A 44 2.17 8.67 -8.18
C LYS A 44 1.14 7.79 -8.89
N TRP A 45 0.19 7.30 -8.12
CA TRP A 45 -0.99 6.65 -8.66
C TRP A 45 -2.14 7.66 -8.70
N SER A 46 -2.44 8.15 -9.87
CA SER A 46 -3.43 9.22 -10.09
C SER A 46 -4.36 8.83 -11.24
N PRO A 47 -5.28 7.87 -11.01
CA PRO A 47 -6.17 7.41 -12.05
C PRO A 47 -7.18 8.49 -12.43
N PRO A 48 -7.29 8.85 -13.73
CA PRO A 48 -8.24 9.88 -14.15
C PRO A 48 -9.69 9.42 -14.07
N SER A 49 -10.00 8.17 -14.30
CA SER A 49 -11.36 7.67 -14.28
C SER A 49 -11.53 6.40 -13.47
N TYR A 50 -10.61 5.47 -13.61
CA TYR A 50 -10.63 4.17 -12.93
C TYR A 50 -9.22 3.70 -12.64
N GLY A 51 -9.02 3.20 -11.45
CA GLY A 51 -7.74 2.62 -11.06
C GLY A 51 -7.86 1.58 -9.96
N ILE A 52 -6.90 0.66 -9.95
CA ILE A 52 -6.74 -0.38 -8.93
C ILE A 52 -5.29 -0.38 -8.45
N ILE A 53 -5.10 -0.54 -7.15
CA ILE A 53 -3.85 -1.00 -6.54
C ILE A 53 -4.17 -2.26 -5.76
N SER A 54 -3.42 -3.33 -6.02
CA SER A 54 -3.53 -4.60 -5.32
C SER A 54 -2.16 -5.09 -4.91
N LEU A 55 -2.06 -5.64 -3.70
CA LEU A 55 -0.84 -6.26 -3.19
C LEU A 55 -1.16 -7.36 -2.17
N LEU A 56 -0.16 -8.20 -1.91
CA LEU A 56 -0.17 -9.09 -0.76
C LEU A 56 0.76 -8.54 0.32
N PHE A 57 0.32 -8.61 1.57
CA PHE A 57 1.14 -8.27 2.72
C PHE A 57 1.13 -9.39 3.77
N LYS A 58 2.17 -9.40 4.58
CA LYS A 58 2.35 -10.34 5.69
C LYS A 58 3.07 -9.62 6.81
N THR A 59 2.51 -9.63 8.03
CA THR A 59 3.05 -8.89 9.16
C THR A 59 2.81 -9.59 10.49
N PRO A 60 3.68 -9.43 11.51
CA PRO A 60 3.40 -9.82 12.90
C PRO A 60 2.75 -8.69 13.70
N TYR A 61 2.60 -7.49 13.12
CA TYR A 61 2.17 -6.30 13.85
C TYR A 61 0.72 -5.96 13.57
N ALA A 62 0.02 -5.49 14.59
CA ALA A 62 -1.41 -5.15 14.54
C ALA A 62 -1.68 -3.74 14.02
N LYS A 63 -0.64 -2.99 13.63
CA LYS A 63 -0.76 -1.63 13.10
C LYS A 63 0.33 -1.33 12.10
N GLY A 64 0.03 -0.45 11.13
CA GLY A 64 1.03 0.07 10.22
C GLY A 64 0.42 0.62 8.93
N THR A 65 1.00 1.69 8.42
CA THR A 65 0.64 2.28 7.13
C THR A 65 1.24 1.45 5.99
N ILE A 66 0.39 0.80 5.19
CA ILE A 66 0.81 -0.02 4.05
C ILE A 66 1.11 0.85 2.82
N LEU A 67 0.18 1.76 2.49
CA LEU A 67 0.27 2.64 1.33
C LEU A 67 -0.11 4.07 1.71
N TYR A 68 0.60 5.02 1.13
CA TYR A 68 0.26 6.43 1.22
C TYR A 68 0.55 7.13 -0.11
N ASN A 69 -0.41 7.91 -0.62
CA ASN A 69 -0.22 8.76 -1.79
C ASN A 69 -0.95 10.09 -1.60
N GLY A 70 -0.25 11.19 -1.84
CA GLY A 70 -0.78 12.54 -1.69
C GLY A 70 -0.07 13.36 -0.61
N ASP A 71 -0.56 14.56 -0.33
CA ASP A 71 0.09 15.51 0.57
C ASP A 71 -0.75 15.88 1.81
N ASN A 72 -1.87 15.22 2.07
CA ASN A 72 -2.86 15.49 3.13
C ASN A 72 -3.58 16.84 3.02
N THR A 73 -3.12 17.75 2.16
CA THR A 73 -3.73 19.08 1.98
C THR A 73 -4.60 19.14 0.74
N LYS A 74 -4.40 18.19 -0.15
CA LYS A 74 -5.14 18.01 -1.41
C LYS A 74 -5.75 16.61 -1.48
N ASP A 75 -5.84 16.06 -2.68
CA ASP A 75 -6.28 14.69 -2.85
C ASP A 75 -5.22 13.74 -2.28
N TYR A 76 -5.64 12.79 -1.46
CA TYR A 76 -4.77 11.76 -0.91
C TYR A 76 -5.55 10.49 -0.58
N PHE A 77 -4.84 9.39 -0.45
CA PHE A 77 -5.31 8.20 0.25
C PHE A 77 -4.21 7.59 1.12
N GLN A 78 -4.64 6.91 2.19
CA GLN A 78 -3.81 6.14 3.09
C GLN A 78 -4.49 4.82 3.40
N LEU A 79 -3.79 3.73 3.16
CA LEU A 79 -4.19 2.38 3.55
C LEU A 79 -3.37 1.96 4.76
N GLU A 80 -4.04 1.57 5.84
CA GLU A 80 -3.40 1.21 7.11
C GLU A 80 -4.05 0.01 7.78
N ILE A 81 -3.25 -0.78 8.50
CA ILE A 81 -3.73 -1.74 9.49
C ILE A 81 -4.01 -0.94 10.76
N VAL A 82 -5.23 -1.02 11.27
CA VAL A 82 -5.65 -0.25 12.46
C VAL A 82 -5.68 -1.08 13.74
N ASN A 83 -5.87 -2.38 13.59
CA ASN A 83 -5.81 -3.37 14.67
C ASN A 83 -5.57 -4.77 14.11
N GLU A 84 -5.59 -5.80 14.97
CA GLU A 84 -5.32 -7.18 14.61
C GLU A 84 -6.23 -7.76 13.52
N THR A 85 -7.42 -7.20 13.31
CA THR A 85 -8.42 -7.75 12.39
C THR A 85 -8.86 -6.78 11.30
N SER A 86 -8.47 -5.50 11.37
CA SER A 86 -9.07 -4.46 10.55
C SER A 86 -8.04 -3.63 9.79
N ILE A 87 -8.39 -3.33 8.54
CA ILE A 87 -7.71 -2.33 7.70
C ILE A 87 -8.63 -1.14 7.49
N ARG A 88 -8.03 0.01 7.24
CA ARG A 88 -8.73 1.26 6.92
C ARG A 88 -8.12 1.93 5.71
N LEU A 89 -8.98 2.41 4.84
CA LEU A 89 -8.67 3.34 3.77
C LEU A 89 -9.20 4.72 4.16
N ASN A 90 -8.30 5.65 4.43
CA ASN A 90 -8.63 7.07 4.55
C ASN A 90 -8.35 7.74 3.21
N TYR A 91 -9.24 8.61 2.76
CA TYR A 91 -9.04 9.36 1.52
C TYR A 91 -9.73 10.72 1.56
N ASN A 92 -9.20 11.66 0.80
CA ASN A 92 -9.80 12.96 0.53
C ASN A 92 -9.68 13.24 -0.97
N ILE A 93 -10.79 13.61 -1.58
CA ILE A 93 -10.89 14.00 -2.99
C ILE A 93 -11.42 15.42 -3.13
N GLY A 94 -11.11 16.28 -2.12
CA GLY A 94 -11.52 17.66 -2.08
C GLY A 94 -12.83 17.95 -1.33
N ASN A 95 -13.49 16.91 -0.76
CA ASN A 95 -14.75 17.05 -0.01
C ASN A 95 -14.60 16.78 1.49
N GLY A 96 -13.37 16.78 1.99
CA GLY A 96 -13.07 16.35 3.34
C GLY A 96 -12.65 14.89 3.41
N VAL A 97 -12.21 14.49 4.59
CA VAL A 97 -11.69 13.14 4.83
C VAL A 97 -12.83 12.15 4.96
N GLU A 98 -12.77 11.12 4.14
CA GLU A 98 -13.67 9.98 4.16
C GLU A 98 -12.91 8.72 4.55
N LYS A 99 -13.61 7.70 5.05
CA LYS A 99 -13.00 6.43 5.44
C LYS A 99 -13.85 5.23 5.05
N ILE A 100 -13.16 4.16 4.69
CA ILE A 100 -13.69 2.81 4.56
C ILE A 100 -12.89 1.94 5.53
N GLU A 101 -13.57 1.23 6.40
CA GLU A 101 -12.95 0.26 7.31
C GLU A 101 -13.54 -1.11 7.07
N LEU A 102 -12.68 -2.12 6.97
CA LEU A 102 -13.02 -3.49 6.69
C LEU A 102 -12.32 -4.39 7.69
N SER A 103 -13.06 -5.33 8.27
CA SER A 103 -12.55 -6.27 9.26
C SER A 103 -12.70 -7.69 8.75
N LEU A 104 -11.70 -8.52 9.02
CA LEU A 104 -11.83 -9.97 8.83
C LEU A 104 -12.87 -10.52 9.81
N GLY A 105 -13.69 -11.44 9.33
CA GLY A 105 -14.60 -12.21 10.16
C GLY A 105 -13.93 -13.45 10.79
N ASN A 106 -14.69 -14.14 11.66
CA ASN A 106 -14.37 -15.49 12.13
C ASN A 106 -13.00 -15.66 12.80
N ASP A 107 -12.66 -14.81 13.76
CA ASP A 107 -11.44 -14.88 14.56
C ASP A 107 -10.12 -14.84 13.75
N LYS A 108 -10.18 -14.48 12.46
CA LYS A 108 -9.00 -14.28 11.63
C LYS A 108 -8.27 -13.00 12.02
N LYS A 109 -6.95 -13.04 11.95
CA LYS A 109 -6.08 -11.90 12.28
C LYS A 109 -5.23 -11.51 11.09
N LEU A 110 -4.90 -10.23 10.99
CA LEU A 110 -3.98 -9.69 9.97
C LEU A 110 -2.50 -9.82 10.36
N ASN A 111 -2.24 -9.99 11.65
CA ASN A 111 -0.91 -10.15 12.22
C ASN A 111 -0.54 -11.60 12.54
N ASP A 112 -1.18 -12.55 11.86
CA ASP A 112 -0.99 -14.00 12.01
C ASP A 112 0.24 -14.54 11.28
N ARG A 113 0.98 -13.68 10.56
CA ARG A 113 2.13 -14.05 9.72
C ARG A 113 1.76 -14.86 8.48
N GLU A 114 0.51 -14.75 8.04
CA GLU A 114 0.07 -15.31 6.77
C GLU A 114 -0.06 -14.22 5.70
N TRP A 115 -0.21 -14.61 4.45
CA TRP A 115 -0.36 -13.67 3.35
C TRP A 115 -1.82 -13.23 3.20
N HIS A 116 -2.05 -11.94 3.34
CA HIS A 116 -3.34 -11.28 3.09
C HIS A 116 -3.30 -10.48 1.80
N THR A 117 -4.38 -10.55 1.03
CA THR A 117 -4.55 -9.76 -0.18
C THR A 117 -5.35 -8.51 0.11
N VAL A 118 -4.83 -7.36 -0.26
CA VAL A 118 -5.57 -6.11 -0.18
C VAL A 118 -5.65 -5.44 -1.53
N THR A 119 -6.83 -4.91 -1.86
CA THR A 119 -7.08 -4.16 -3.09
C THR A 119 -7.81 -2.86 -2.76
N VAL A 120 -7.25 -1.76 -3.23
CA VAL A 120 -7.91 -0.45 -3.27
C VAL A 120 -8.29 -0.18 -4.70
N TYR A 121 -9.52 0.21 -4.95
CA TYR A 121 -9.93 0.66 -6.26
C TYR A 121 -10.71 1.98 -6.17
N HIS A 122 -10.58 2.76 -7.22
CA HIS A 122 -11.28 4.01 -7.41
C HIS A 122 -11.92 4.04 -8.78
N ASN A 123 -13.15 4.50 -8.83
CA ASN A 123 -13.77 5.03 -10.04
C ASN A 123 -14.34 6.42 -9.72
N MET A 124 -14.77 7.16 -10.74
CA MET A 124 -15.27 8.54 -10.58
C MET A 124 -16.37 8.66 -9.52
N LEU A 125 -17.08 7.57 -9.22
CA LEU A 125 -18.27 7.55 -8.36
C LEU A 125 -17.98 7.02 -6.94
N GLN A 126 -16.90 6.27 -6.75
CA GLN A 126 -16.68 5.56 -5.48
C GLN A 126 -15.24 5.11 -5.27
N PHE A 127 -14.87 4.96 -3.99
CA PHE A 127 -13.76 4.14 -3.54
C PHE A 127 -14.25 2.78 -3.06
N GLY A 128 -13.44 1.75 -3.27
CA GLY A 128 -13.65 0.43 -2.71
C GLY A 128 -12.39 -0.13 -2.07
N LEU A 129 -12.60 -0.94 -1.07
CA LEU A 129 -11.58 -1.66 -0.33
C LEU A 129 -11.96 -3.13 -0.28
N LYS A 130 -11.02 -4.00 -0.68
CA LYS A 130 -11.16 -5.44 -0.56
C LYS A 130 -10.01 -5.99 0.27
N LEU A 131 -10.33 -6.92 1.17
CA LEU A 131 -9.39 -7.62 2.04
C LEU A 131 -9.72 -9.10 1.99
N ASP A 132 -8.84 -9.91 1.41
CA ASP A 132 -9.08 -11.32 1.13
C ASP A 132 -10.42 -11.52 0.41
N GLU A 133 -11.41 -12.16 1.04
CA GLU A 133 -12.74 -12.38 0.47
C GLU A 133 -13.76 -11.27 0.83
N GLU A 134 -13.40 -10.37 1.74
CA GLU A 134 -14.30 -9.29 2.20
C GLU A 134 -14.17 -8.04 1.32
N GLU A 135 -15.30 -7.38 1.06
CA GLU A 135 -15.32 -6.16 0.25
C GLU A 135 -16.26 -5.11 0.82
N LYS A 136 -15.85 -3.85 0.76
CA LYS A 136 -16.65 -2.70 1.13
C LYS A 136 -16.45 -1.54 0.18
N VAL A 137 -17.55 -0.94 -0.23
CA VAL A 137 -17.58 0.19 -1.16
C VAL A 137 -18.20 1.40 -0.49
N LYS A 138 -17.66 2.57 -0.74
CA LYS A 138 -18.23 3.84 -0.35
C LYS A 138 -18.39 4.72 -1.59
N LYS A 139 -19.62 5.12 -1.87
CA LYS A 139 -19.90 6.09 -2.95
C LYS A 139 -19.39 7.46 -2.55
N ASN A 140 -18.81 8.15 -3.51
CA ASN A 140 -18.42 9.54 -3.32
C ASN A 140 -19.68 10.38 -3.10
N PRO A 141 -19.67 11.32 -2.14
CA PRO A 141 -20.81 12.20 -1.97
C PRO A 141 -20.96 13.08 -3.21
N VAL A 142 -22.08 12.89 -3.88
CA VAL A 142 -22.68 13.71 -4.94
C VAL A 142 -21.75 14.45 -5.93
N LEU A 143 -21.84 14.02 -7.21
CA LEU A 143 -21.63 14.85 -8.43
C LEU A 143 -20.23 15.41 -8.71
N LEU A 144 -19.19 14.99 -8.06
CA LEU A 144 -17.85 15.32 -8.50
C LEU A 144 -17.30 14.16 -9.30
N GLU A 145 -17.56 14.16 -10.59
CA GLU A 145 -16.69 13.52 -11.58
C GLU A 145 -15.32 14.18 -11.47
N LYS A 146 -14.58 13.83 -10.42
CA LYS A 146 -13.28 14.43 -10.17
C LYS A 146 -12.21 13.38 -10.33
N ASP A 147 -11.30 13.67 -11.22
CA ASP A 147 -10.07 12.91 -11.32
C ASP A 147 -9.30 12.98 -10.01
N LEU A 148 -8.72 11.88 -9.58
CA LEU A 148 -7.76 11.87 -8.49
C LEU A 148 -6.52 12.66 -8.90
N ASN A 149 -6.30 13.81 -8.30
CA ASN A 149 -5.12 14.63 -8.55
C ASN A 149 -4.11 14.47 -7.42
N MET A 150 -3.36 13.38 -7.47
CA MET A 150 -2.28 13.11 -6.52
C MET A 150 -1.01 13.83 -6.95
N ASP A 151 -0.51 14.72 -6.14
CA ASP A 151 0.69 15.52 -6.47
C ASP A 151 2.00 14.86 -6.04
N ASP A 152 1.96 13.85 -5.16
CA ASP A 152 3.12 13.25 -4.54
C ASP A 152 3.32 11.77 -4.94
N LYS A 153 4.46 11.21 -4.58
CA LYS A 153 4.81 9.81 -4.82
C LYS A 153 3.88 8.86 -4.09
N LEU A 154 3.67 7.67 -4.66
CA LEU A 154 3.11 6.54 -3.94
C LEU A 154 4.18 5.97 -3.02
N ASN A 155 3.94 6.05 -1.72
CA ASN A 155 4.81 5.52 -0.69
C ASN A 155 4.26 4.18 -0.19
N ILE A 156 5.11 3.17 -0.11
CA ILE A 156 4.81 1.85 0.43
C ILE A 156 5.59 1.70 1.72
N GLY A 157 4.90 1.33 2.79
CA GLY A 157 5.49 1.07 4.10
C GLY A 157 5.29 2.19 5.11
N THR A 158 5.18 3.45 4.68
CA THR A 158 4.96 4.55 5.63
C THR A 158 4.24 5.74 5.00
N ASN A 159 3.65 6.56 5.84
CA ASN A 159 3.27 7.92 5.52
C ASN A 159 4.46 8.83 5.86
N PRO A 160 5.08 9.53 4.89
CA PRO A 160 6.25 10.38 5.14
C PRO A 160 6.01 11.50 6.16
N ARG A 161 4.77 11.81 6.48
CA ARG A 161 4.37 12.83 7.46
C ARG A 161 4.10 12.26 8.85
N ASP A 162 3.96 10.92 8.94
CA ASP A 162 3.84 10.18 10.19
C ASP A 162 4.60 8.85 10.08
N VAL A 163 5.89 8.94 10.23
CA VAL A 163 6.82 7.80 10.14
C VAL A 163 6.73 6.86 11.35
N THR A 164 6.04 7.25 12.41
CA THR A 164 5.94 6.45 13.64
C THR A 164 4.96 5.29 13.51
N ALA A 165 4.08 5.35 12.53
CA ALA A 165 3.03 4.37 12.26
C ALA A 165 3.24 3.59 10.95
N GLY A 166 4.48 3.36 10.56
CA GLY A 166 4.79 2.64 9.33
C GLY A 166 4.53 1.13 9.44
N PHE A 167 4.40 0.50 8.29
CA PHE A 167 4.24 -0.94 8.15
C PHE A 167 5.59 -1.64 8.33
N VAL A 168 5.61 -2.72 9.09
CA VAL A 168 6.75 -3.62 9.21
C VAL A 168 6.31 -5.02 8.80
N GLY A 169 6.98 -5.60 7.82
CA GLY A 169 6.60 -6.89 7.27
C GLY A 169 7.03 -7.09 5.83
N CYS A 170 6.33 -7.96 5.14
CA CYS A 170 6.63 -8.34 3.78
C CYS A 170 5.51 -7.91 2.83
N ILE A 171 5.88 -7.42 1.65
CA ILE A 171 4.94 -7.04 0.59
C ILE A 171 5.36 -7.72 -0.70
N ARG A 172 4.41 -8.27 -1.44
CA ARG A 172 4.65 -8.88 -2.75
C ARG A 172 3.48 -8.66 -3.70
N ARG A 173 3.73 -8.94 -4.99
CA ARG A 173 2.73 -8.88 -6.07
C ARG A 173 1.99 -7.54 -6.12
N LEU A 174 2.74 -6.45 -5.95
CA LEU A 174 2.15 -5.13 -6.14
C LEU A 174 1.82 -4.91 -7.61
N VAL A 175 0.56 -4.69 -7.86
CA VAL A 175 0.03 -4.35 -9.19
C VAL A 175 -0.72 -3.04 -9.06
N SER A 176 -0.43 -2.11 -9.95
CA SER A 176 -1.26 -0.92 -10.10
C SER A 176 -1.68 -0.76 -11.55
N ASN A 177 -2.91 -0.38 -11.76
CA ASN A 177 -3.39 0.03 -13.06
C ASN A 177 -4.23 1.29 -12.94
N TYR A 178 -4.35 2.00 -14.03
CA TYR A 178 -5.37 3.04 -14.21
C TYR A 178 -5.81 3.09 -15.66
N CYS A 179 -7.05 3.44 -15.85
CA CYS A 179 -7.64 3.57 -17.16
C CYS A 179 -8.27 4.96 -17.32
N ASN A 180 -8.15 5.53 -18.51
CA ASN A 180 -9.04 6.57 -18.99
C ASN A 180 -10.01 5.97 -20.00
N ILE A 181 -10.85 6.79 -20.62
CA ILE A 181 -11.89 6.35 -21.56
C ILE A 181 -11.33 5.52 -22.74
N ASN A 182 -10.06 5.73 -23.10
CA ASN A 182 -9.48 5.14 -24.32
C ASN A 182 -8.27 4.23 -24.07
N THR A 183 -7.66 4.27 -22.88
CA THR A 183 -6.38 3.57 -22.64
C THR A 183 -6.29 3.06 -21.21
N CYS A 184 -5.86 1.81 -21.04
CA CYS A 184 -5.51 1.25 -19.75
C CYS A 184 -3.99 1.03 -19.65
N ILE A 185 -3.40 1.44 -18.54
CA ILE A 185 -1.99 1.24 -18.24
C ILE A 185 -1.89 0.30 -17.04
N PHE A 186 -1.07 -0.74 -17.19
CA PHE A 186 -0.81 -1.73 -16.15
C PHE A 186 0.64 -1.65 -15.71
N HIS A 187 0.86 -1.58 -14.41
CA HIS A 187 2.17 -1.63 -13.79
C HIS A 187 2.28 -2.84 -12.88
N PHE A 188 3.19 -3.75 -13.24
CA PHE A 188 3.63 -4.83 -12.35
C PHE A 188 4.92 -4.39 -11.71
N ILE A 189 4.93 -4.27 -10.40
CA ILE A 189 6.12 -3.86 -9.67
C ILE A 189 6.94 -5.12 -9.34
N ASN A 190 8.07 -5.25 -10.02
CA ASN A 190 9.07 -6.25 -9.71
C ASN A 190 10.10 -5.64 -8.74
N PHE A 191 10.02 -5.97 -7.49
CA PHE A 191 10.91 -5.43 -6.46
C PHE A 191 12.38 -5.78 -6.72
N ALA A 192 12.68 -6.91 -7.35
CA ALA A 192 14.06 -7.30 -7.68
C ALA A 192 14.73 -6.38 -8.70
N THR A 193 13.98 -5.63 -9.49
CA THR A 193 14.53 -4.70 -10.50
C THR A 193 14.64 -3.27 -9.98
N LEU A 194 14.23 -3.01 -8.74
CA LEU A 194 14.29 -1.69 -8.15
C LEU A 194 15.75 -1.32 -7.82
N PRO A 195 16.23 -0.12 -8.17
CA PRO A 195 17.56 0.32 -7.77
C PRO A 195 17.72 0.27 -6.25
N GLY A 196 18.79 -0.35 -5.76
CA GLY A 196 19.06 -0.53 -4.33
C GLY A 196 18.43 -1.78 -3.71
N TYR A 197 17.68 -2.59 -4.48
CA TYR A 197 17.27 -3.91 -4.03
C TYR A 197 18.47 -4.85 -4.04
N HIS A 198 18.98 -5.22 -2.88
CA HIS A 198 19.96 -6.28 -2.70
C HIS A 198 19.24 -7.51 -2.18
N SER A 199 19.21 -8.58 -2.98
CA SER A 199 18.91 -9.91 -2.44
C SER A 199 20.01 -10.22 -1.43
N LEU A 200 19.66 -10.48 -0.18
CA LEU A 200 20.61 -11.02 0.78
C LEU A 200 21.02 -12.41 0.25
N GLU A 201 22.13 -12.46 -0.49
CA GLU A 201 22.79 -13.71 -0.80
C GLU A 201 23.52 -14.18 0.47
N THR A 202 23.16 -15.35 0.91
CA THR A 202 23.87 -16.11 1.97
C THR A 202 25.00 -16.91 1.34
#